data_5f06f9603d46e05bdd486dddac6789df
#
_entry.id   5f06f9603d46e05bdd486dddac6789df
#
_cell.length_a   1.000
_cell.length_b   1.000
_cell.length_c   1.000
_cell.angle_alpha   90.00
_cell.angle_beta   90.00
_cell.angle_gamma   90.00
#
_symmetry.space_group_name_H-M   'P 1'
#
loop_
_entity.id
_entity.type
_entity.pdbx_description
1 polymer ?
#
loop_
_entity_poly.entity_id
_entity_poly.type
_entity_poly.pdbx_seq_one_letter_code
_entity_poly.pdbx_strand_id
1 'polypeptide(L)'
;MNKGFYAVMTLALAGLAVAGCSSSSPSSASSSSADPSAPGSVNLSSVTLNIGDQKGTGAEAVLSAAGLLNTLPFHVNWSDFTSGPPMLQAMASGSVDIGGVGDAPPVFAASGGEAVEIVGARQTAGDQDAVVVPKNSPITSISQLKGKKIAYGSGSSGNYNLLTVLTKAGLTTKDVTLVNLQPAEALAAFSSGAVDAWDIWPPYVQQVVAQDGARVLATGSAYGSPYSFEVASKAAVADPAKAAAIKVYLATLDKAYVWTATHPSAWAVAWGKAAGLPASIMDVAATTDATTPVPVTTATIASEQNLVDQFFAAGLIPNKIDMSDYITTQFNDTVSGSS
;
A
#
# COMPACT_ATOMS: atom_id res chain seq x y z
N MET A 1 -55.08 16.09 5.54
CA MET A 1 -55.98 16.24 6.71
C MET A 1 -55.17 15.89 7.94
N ASN A 2 -55.12 16.78 8.82
CA ASN A 2 -54.82 17.15 10.19
C ASN A 2 -53.32 17.34 10.47
N LYS A 3 -52.82 18.56 10.65
CA LYS A 3 -53.01 19.75 11.52
C LYS A 3 -52.80 19.46 13.03
N GLY A 4 -51.73 20.09 13.55
CA GLY A 4 -51.69 20.84 14.80
C GLY A 4 -50.92 20.11 15.91
N PHE A 5 -50.16 20.69 16.83
CA PHE A 5 -50.30 22.02 17.45
C PHE A 5 -49.01 22.40 18.18
N TYR A 6 -48.73 23.67 18.25
CA TYR A 6 -47.69 24.37 19.03
C TYR A 6 -47.98 24.31 20.54
N ALA A 7 -46.93 24.39 21.38
CA ALA A 7 -47.00 25.04 22.67
C ALA A 7 -45.65 25.65 23.05
N VAL A 8 -45.62 26.98 23.06
CA VAL A 8 -44.66 27.87 23.70
C VAL A 8 -45.06 28.07 25.14
N MET A 9 -44.13 28.08 26.08
CA MET A 9 -44.37 28.66 27.40
C MET A 9 -43.08 29.29 27.95
N THR A 10 -43.07 30.60 27.98
CA THR A 10 -42.17 31.54 28.67
C THR A 10 -42.74 31.90 30.04
N LEU A 11 -41.88 32.14 31.06
CA LEU A 11 -41.98 33.09 32.18
C LEU A 11 -40.77 32.86 33.10
N ALA A 12 -39.87 33.69 33.37
CA ALA A 12 -39.74 35.06 33.89
C ALA A 12 -39.68 35.16 35.43
N LEU A 13 -38.56 35.71 35.89
CA LEU A 13 -38.26 36.68 36.94
C LEU A 13 -38.17 36.33 38.44
N ALA A 14 -37.12 36.96 38.96
CA ALA A 14 -36.83 37.67 40.22
C ALA A 14 -36.04 36.84 41.25
N GLY A 15 -34.80 37.19 41.69
CA GLY A 15 -34.29 38.46 42.19
C GLY A 15 -34.27 38.47 43.71
N LEU A 16 -33.06 38.44 44.35
CA LEU A 16 -32.76 39.22 45.56
C LEU A 16 -31.27 39.10 45.94
N ALA A 17 -30.64 40.23 46.13
CA ALA A 17 -29.29 40.43 46.63
C ALA A 17 -29.24 40.37 48.14
N VAL A 18 -28.17 39.79 48.73
CA VAL A 18 -27.75 40.11 50.12
C VAL A 18 -26.22 40.28 50.10
N ALA A 19 -25.80 41.47 50.47
CA ALA A 19 -24.42 41.82 50.69
C ALA A 19 -23.95 41.31 52.09
N GLY A 20 -22.79 40.71 52.15
CA GLY A 20 -22.08 40.37 53.38
C GLY A 20 -20.59 40.58 53.20
N CYS A 21 -20.07 41.72 53.70
CA CYS A 21 -18.66 41.99 53.80
C CYS A 21 -18.05 41.17 54.93
N SER A 22 -16.97 40.45 54.67
CA SER A 22 -15.97 40.14 55.69
C SER A 22 -14.56 40.04 55.06
N SER A 23 -13.71 40.88 55.59
CA SER A 23 -12.31 41.07 55.27
C SER A 23 -11.44 39.87 55.69
N SER A 24 -10.63 39.35 54.79
CA SER A 24 -9.39 38.63 55.16
C SER A 24 -8.37 38.69 54.03
N SER A 25 -7.13 38.83 54.39
CA SER A 25 -5.89 39.20 53.73
C SER A 25 -5.52 38.44 52.45
N PRO A 26 -4.68 39.01 51.55
CA PRO A 26 -4.30 38.41 50.29
C PRO A 26 -3.24 37.32 50.47
N SER A 27 -3.58 36.07 50.20
CA SER A 27 -2.59 35.03 49.88
C SER A 27 -2.26 35.14 48.42
N SER A 28 -0.98 35.37 48.13
CA SER A 28 -0.39 35.35 46.79
C SER A 28 -0.64 33.99 46.09
N ALA A 29 -1.65 33.94 45.26
CA ALA A 29 -1.80 32.87 44.28
C ALA A 29 -0.85 33.15 43.13
N SER A 30 0.21 32.34 43.04
CA SER A 30 1.04 32.20 41.86
C SER A 30 0.12 31.77 40.70
N SER A 31 -0.23 32.70 39.85
CA SER A 31 -0.80 32.40 38.54
C SER A 31 0.30 31.74 37.71
N SER A 32 0.30 30.42 37.67
CA SER A 32 0.98 29.70 36.61
C SER A 32 0.30 30.08 35.28
N SER A 33 0.87 31.03 34.59
CA SER A 33 0.59 31.26 33.20
C SER A 33 0.93 29.99 32.44
N ALA A 34 -0.06 29.19 32.09
CA ALA A 34 0.08 28.13 31.09
C ALA A 34 0.55 28.80 29.80
N ASP A 35 1.75 28.49 29.39
CA ASP A 35 2.34 28.86 28.11
C ASP A 35 1.52 28.15 27.00
N PRO A 36 0.86 28.87 26.07
CA PRO A 36 -0.02 28.23 25.10
C PRO A 36 0.70 27.74 23.85
N SER A 37 1.98 27.39 23.91
CA SER A 37 2.79 27.12 22.71
C SER A 37 3.71 25.91 22.80
N ALA A 38 3.35 24.84 23.48
CA ALA A 38 3.90 23.54 23.17
C ALA A 38 2.87 22.80 22.30
N PRO A 39 3.22 22.32 21.08
CA PRO A 39 2.34 21.40 20.34
C PRO A 39 2.12 20.19 21.26
N GLY A 40 0.89 20.02 21.75
CA GLY A 40 0.56 18.91 22.62
C GLY A 40 0.96 17.61 21.94
N SER A 41 1.82 16.82 22.58
CA SER A 41 2.19 15.50 22.07
C SER A 41 0.91 14.69 21.86
N VAL A 42 0.68 14.24 20.62
CA VAL A 42 -0.48 13.41 20.27
C VAL A 42 -0.42 12.13 21.13
N ASN A 43 -1.49 11.84 21.86
CA ASN A 43 -1.61 10.59 22.59
C ASN A 43 -1.94 9.46 21.61
N LEU A 44 -0.92 8.73 21.16
CA LEU A 44 -1.07 7.66 20.19
C LEU A 44 -1.91 6.49 20.70
N SER A 45 -1.97 6.25 22.01
CA SER A 45 -2.72 5.11 22.56
C SER A 45 -4.24 5.18 22.33
N SER A 46 -4.77 6.36 21.97
CA SER A 46 -6.17 6.56 21.60
C SER A 46 -6.42 6.53 20.08
N VAL A 47 -5.36 6.42 19.28
CA VAL A 47 -5.46 6.38 17.82
C VAL A 47 -5.69 4.97 17.33
N THR A 48 -6.54 4.81 16.31
CA THR A 48 -6.68 3.56 15.56
C THR A 48 -6.31 3.82 14.11
N LEU A 49 -5.38 3.03 13.56
CA LEU A 49 -5.10 2.95 12.14
C LEU A 49 -5.76 1.72 11.54
N ASN A 50 -6.52 1.92 10.46
CA ASN A 50 -7.05 0.85 9.62
C ASN A 50 -6.02 0.59 8.53
N ILE A 51 -5.32 -0.55 8.62
CA ILE A 51 -4.22 -0.89 7.71
C ILE A 51 -4.70 -1.93 6.72
N GLY A 52 -4.58 -1.62 5.44
CA GLY A 52 -4.79 -2.56 4.37
C GLY A 52 -3.55 -3.43 4.17
N ASP A 53 -3.76 -4.74 4.09
CA ASP A 53 -2.68 -5.70 3.87
C ASP A 53 -2.98 -6.59 2.65
N GLN A 54 -1.94 -7.09 1.99
CA GLN A 54 -2.10 -8.05 0.91
C GLN A 54 -1.77 -9.44 1.42
N LYS A 55 -2.76 -10.32 1.39
CA LYS A 55 -2.65 -11.67 1.93
C LYS A 55 -1.39 -12.40 1.44
N GLY A 56 -0.54 -12.75 2.39
CA GLY A 56 0.67 -13.53 2.13
C GLY A 56 1.91 -12.72 1.70
N THR A 57 1.80 -11.37 1.57
CA THR A 57 2.95 -10.51 1.21
C THR A 57 3.04 -9.26 2.07
N GLY A 58 2.16 -9.12 3.03
CA GLY A 58 1.89 -7.84 3.65
C GLY A 58 2.68 -7.50 4.89
N ALA A 59 2.42 -6.29 5.36
CA ALA A 59 3.12 -5.65 6.47
C ALA A 59 2.91 -6.37 7.81
N GLU A 60 1.73 -6.97 8.05
CA GLU A 60 1.45 -7.70 9.30
C GLU A 60 2.42 -8.87 9.47
N ALA A 61 2.64 -9.67 8.41
CA ALA A 61 3.58 -10.79 8.43
C ALA A 61 5.02 -10.32 8.65
N VAL A 62 5.43 -9.22 7.99
CA VAL A 62 6.78 -8.64 8.11
C VAL A 62 7.02 -8.13 9.54
N LEU A 63 6.10 -7.34 10.09
CA LEU A 63 6.17 -6.82 11.46
C LEU A 63 6.16 -7.94 12.51
N SER A 64 5.32 -8.96 12.31
CA SER A 64 5.25 -10.13 13.18
C SER A 64 6.55 -10.91 13.19
N ALA A 65 7.12 -11.19 12.01
CA ALA A 65 8.37 -11.93 11.86
C ALA A 65 9.56 -11.21 12.52
N ALA A 66 9.62 -9.89 12.38
CA ALA A 66 10.64 -9.05 13.02
C ALA A 66 10.41 -8.85 14.53
N GLY A 67 9.30 -9.31 15.11
CA GLY A 67 8.94 -9.12 16.52
C GLY A 67 8.51 -7.69 16.86
N LEU A 68 8.15 -6.89 15.85
CA LEU A 68 7.82 -5.47 15.98
C LEU A 68 6.32 -5.17 16.00
N LEU A 69 5.46 -6.13 15.66
CA LEU A 69 4.01 -5.93 15.56
C LEU A 69 3.40 -5.37 16.86
N ASN A 70 3.80 -5.93 18.00
CA ASN A 70 3.29 -5.54 19.33
C ASN A 70 3.99 -4.31 19.93
N THR A 71 4.86 -3.65 19.20
CA THR A 71 5.55 -2.43 19.66
C THR A 71 4.86 -1.15 19.21
N LEU A 72 3.84 -1.25 18.36
CA LEU A 72 3.07 -0.11 17.88
C LEU A 72 2.28 0.50 19.04
N PRO A 73 2.41 1.82 19.30
CA PRO A 73 1.80 2.47 20.47
C PRO A 73 0.35 2.92 20.25
N PHE A 74 -0.31 2.43 19.19
CA PHE A 74 -1.68 2.71 18.80
C PHE A 74 -2.43 1.42 18.46
N HIS A 75 -3.75 1.49 18.32
CA HIS A 75 -4.56 0.35 17.88
C HIS A 75 -4.47 0.17 16.36
N VAL A 76 -4.42 -1.09 15.92
CA VAL A 76 -4.41 -1.43 14.49
C VAL A 76 -5.57 -2.36 14.18
N ASN A 77 -6.31 -2.02 13.14
CA ASN A 77 -7.27 -2.92 12.48
C ASN A 77 -6.69 -3.33 11.14
N TRP A 78 -6.41 -4.62 10.98
CA TRP A 78 -5.93 -5.19 9.71
C TRP A 78 -7.10 -5.59 8.82
N SER A 79 -6.96 -5.36 7.52
CA SER A 79 -7.91 -5.80 6.50
C SER A 79 -7.15 -6.39 5.31
N ASP A 80 -7.43 -7.66 5.00
CA ASP A 80 -6.79 -8.38 3.90
C ASP A 80 -7.45 -8.07 2.56
N PHE A 81 -6.61 -7.82 1.55
CA PHE A 81 -7.00 -7.61 0.17
C PHE A 81 -6.30 -8.61 -0.75
N THR A 82 -6.92 -8.90 -1.88
CA THR A 82 -6.37 -9.83 -2.88
C THR A 82 -5.24 -9.19 -3.71
N SER A 83 -5.23 -7.85 -3.80
CA SER A 83 -4.24 -7.07 -4.56
C SER A 83 -4.33 -5.58 -4.19
N GLY A 84 -3.41 -4.76 -4.70
CA GLY A 84 -3.37 -3.31 -4.45
C GLY A 84 -4.61 -2.54 -4.91
N PRO A 85 -5.14 -2.73 -6.14
CA PRO A 85 -6.28 -1.95 -6.62
C PRO A 85 -7.52 -2.00 -5.73
N PRO A 86 -8.05 -3.17 -5.29
CA PRO A 86 -9.19 -3.20 -4.38
C PRO A 86 -8.88 -2.57 -3.00
N MET A 87 -7.63 -2.64 -2.53
CA MET A 87 -7.22 -1.96 -1.30
C MET A 87 -7.28 -0.43 -1.43
N LEU A 88 -6.79 0.13 -2.55
CA LEU A 88 -6.86 1.58 -2.78
C LEU A 88 -8.30 2.07 -2.97
N GLN A 89 -9.20 1.28 -3.55
CA GLN A 89 -10.64 1.58 -3.58
C GLN A 89 -11.24 1.63 -2.16
N ALA A 90 -10.87 0.68 -1.29
CA ALA A 90 -11.27 0.70 0.12
C ALA A 90 -10.68 1.92 0.86
N MET A 91 -9.46 2.32 0.52
CA MET A 91 -8.81 3.53 1.05
C MET A 91 -9.55 4.80 0.59
N ALA A 92 -9.92 4.91 -0.68
CA ALA A 92 -10.70 6.03 -1.21
C ALA A 92 -12.09 6.14 -0.57
N SER A 93 -12.69 5.02 -0.15
CA SER A 93 -13.96 4.99 0.60
C SER A 93 -13.82 5.29 2.09
N GLY A 94 -12.60 5.48 2.61
CA GLY A 94 -12.31 5.77 4.02
C GLY A 94 -12.26 4.53 4.93
N SER A 95 -12.29 3.31 4.37
CA SER A 95 -12.23 2.07 5.16
C SER A 95 -10.79 1.67 5.52
N VAL A 96 -9.81 2.17 4.78
CA VAL A 96 -8.37 1.94 4.98
C VAL A 96 -7.67 3.29 5.10
N ASP A 97 -6.76 3.42 6.05
CA ASP A 97 -5.96 4.63 6.26
C ASP A 97 -4.63 4.58 5.53
N ILE A 98 -3.96 3.41 5.54
CA ILE A 98 -2.64 3.18 4.94
C ILE A 98 -2.50 1.72 4.50
N GLY A 99 -1.67 1.45 3.48
CA GLY A 99 -1.33 0.09 3.08
C GLY A 99 -0.25 0.03 2.00
N GLY A 100 0.42 -1.13 1.92
CA GLY A 100 1.52 -1.37 1.00
C GLY A 100 1.06 -1.88 -0.37
N VAL A 101 1.62 -1.31 -1.44
CA VAL A 101 1.33 -1.69 -2.84
C VAL A 101 2.59 -1.68 -3.70
N GLY A 102 2.50 -2.29 -4.89
CA GLY A 102 3.50 -2.10 -5.95
C GLY A 102 3.43 -0.71 -6.59
N ASP A 103 4.11 -0.54 -7.70
CA ASP A 103 4.26 0.73 -8.43
C ASP A 103 2.98 1.21 -9.14
N ALA A 104 2.26 0.33 -9.82
CA ALA A 104 1.13 0.73 -10.66
C ALA A 104 -0.16 1.10 -9.91
N PRO A 105 -0.56 0.48 -8.79
CA PRO A 105 -1.83 0.80 -8.14
C PRO A 105 -2.01 2.28 -7.80
N PRO A 106 -0.99 3.03 -7.29
CA PRO A 106 -1.15 4.46 -7.02
C PRO A 106 -1.44 5.28 -8.27
N VAL A 107 -0.84 4.91 -9.42
CA VAL A 107 -1.08 5.58 -10.71
C VAL A 107 -2.52 5.40 -11.17
N PHE A 108 -3.07 4.19 -11.06
CA PHE A 108 -4.47 3.92 -11.42
C PHE A 108 -5.45 4.65 -10.51
N ALA A 109 -5.22 4.61 -9.19
CA ALA A 109 -6.04 5.30 -8.21
C ALA A 109 -6.03 6.82 -8.46
N ALA A 110 -4.86 7.42 -8.62
CA ALA A 110 -4.70 8.84 -8.89
C ALA A 110 -5.34 9.25 -10.22
N SER A 111 -5.16 8.48 -11.29
CA SER A 111 -5.79 8.73 -12.59
C SER A 111 -7.32 8.58 -12.54
N GLY A 112 -7.84 7.76 -11.63
CA GLY A 112 -9.26 7.64 -11.30
C GLY A 112 -9.80 8.79 -10.44
N GLY A 113 -8.93 9.66 -9.92
CA GLY A 113 -9.31 10.78 -9.05
C GLY A 113 -9.48 10.38 -7.58
N GLU A 114 -8.95 9.22 -7.16
CA GLU A 114 -9.02 8.76 -5.77
C GLU A 114 -8.13 9.64 -4.87
N ALA A 115 -8.62 9.92 -3.66
CA ALA A 115 -7.94 10.79 -2.70
C ALA A 115 -6.87 10.02 -1.89
N VAL A 116 -5.86 9.53 -2.58
CA VAL A 116 -4.72 8.77 -2.03
C VAL A 116 -3.40 9.52 -2.21
N GLU A 117 -2.38 9.16 -1.44
CA GLU A 117 -1.08 9.78 -1.47
C GLU A 117 0.02 8.77 -1.10
N ILE A 118 1.10 8.71 -1.88
CA ILE A 118 2.29 7.95 -1.55
C ILE A 118 3.00 8.63 -0.38
N VAL A 119 3.20 7.90 0.71
CA VAL A 119 3.78 8.39 1.97
C VAL A 119 5.10 7.70 2.33
N GLY A 120 5.46 6.62 1.65
CA GLY A 120 6.71 5.88 1.85
C GLY A 120 7.09 5.11 0.59
N ALA A 121 8.38 4.86 0.42
CA ALA A 121 8.92 4.12 -0.71
C ALA A 121 9.92 3.05 -0.27
N ARG A 122 9.94 1.94 -0.98
CA ARG A 122 10.94 0.88 -0.85
C ARG A 122 11.53 0.60 -2.21
N GLN A 123 12.84 0.46 -2.27
CA GLN A 123 13.53 0.02 -3.47
C GLN A 123 13.57 -1.51 -3.51
N THR A 124 13.26 -2.06 -4.66
CA THR A 124 13.28 -3.49 -4.96
C THR A 124 14.34 -3.79 -6.00
N ALA A 125 14.68 -5.07 -6.18
CA ALA A 125 15.55 -5.48 -7.27
C ALA A 125 14.88 -5.36 -8.66
N GLY A 126 13.58 -5.09 -8.71
CA GLY A 126 12.80 -5.01 -9.94
C GLY A 126 12.41 -6.36 -10.55
N ASP A 127 12.73 -7.46 -9.89
CA ASP A 127 12.52 -8.84 -10.37
C ASP A 127 11.24 -9.48 -9.83
N GLN A 128 10.44 -8.72 -9.08
CA GLN A 128 9.31 -9.26 -8.32
C GLN A 128 8.22 -9.82 -9.23
N ASP A 129 7.88 -9.10 -10.29
CA ASP A 129 6.84 -9.52 -11.22
C ASP A 129 7.42 -10.37 -12.36
N ALA A 130 6.68 -11.39 -12.78
CA ALA A 130 7.12 -12.27 -13.85
C ALA A 130 5.97 -12.72 -14.75
N VAL A 131 6.26 -12.81 -16.05
CA VAL A 131 5.44 -13.56 -16.99
C VAL A 131 5.83 -15.04 -16.89
N VAL A 132 4.88 -15.88 -16.48
CA VAL A 132 5.07 -17.34 -16.41
C VAL A 132 4.25 -18.05 -17.47
N VAL A 133 4.76 -19.19 -17.93
CA VAL A 133 4.07 -20.07 -18.89
C VAL A 133 4.03 -21.50 -18.34
N PRO A 134 3.04 -22.34 -18.70
CA PRO A 134 2.97 -23.73 -18.29
C PRO A 134 4.25 -24.51 -18.64
N LYS A 135 4.57 -25.54 -17.87
CA LYS A 135 5.76 -26.40 -18.02
C LYS A 135 6.02 -26.83 -19.46
N ASN A 136 4.98 -27.30 -20.13
CA ASN A 136 5.06 -27.85 -21.50
C ASN A 136 4.66 -26.85 -22.57
N SER A 137 4.57 -25.55 -22.24
CA SER A 137 4.23 -24.53 -23.21
C SER A 137 5.30 -24.45 -24.31
N PRO A 138 4.92 -24.34 -25.58
CA PRO A 138 5.84 -24.11 -26.68
C PRO A 138 6.39 -22.67 -26.70
N ILE A 139 5.85 -21.78 -25.85
CA ILE A 139 6.23 -20.38 -25.78
C ILE A 139 7.58 -20.28 -25.05
N THR A 140 8.59 -19.74 -25.73
CA THR A 140 9.96 -19.59 -25.22
C THR A 140 10.48 -18.15 -25.28
N SER A 141 9.69 -17.22 -25.82
CA SER A 141 9.98 -15.79 -25.90
C SER A 141 8.71 -14.95 -25.81
N ILE A 142 8.85 -13.70 -25.37
CA ILE A 142 7.71 -12.75 -25.26
C ILE A 142 7.04 -12.50 -26.61
N SER A 143 7.79 -12.46 -27.73
CA SER A 143 7.21 -12.27 -29.07
C SER A 143 6.22 -13.37 -29.47
N GLN A 144 6.33 -14.58 -28.90
CA GLN A 144 5.40 -15.70 -29.14
C GLN A 144 4.09 -15.58 -28.34
N LEU A 145 3.98 -14.57 -27.48
CA LEU A 145 2.70 -14.24 -26.82
C LEU A 145 1.67 -13.61 -27.76
N LYS A 146 2.06 -13.23 -28.97
CA LYS A 146 1.13 -12.70 -29.98
C LYS A 146 -0.06 -13.67 -30.21
N GLY A 147 -1.29 -13.17 -30.06
CA GLY A 147 -2.54 -13.94 -30.16
C GLY A 147 -2.83 -14.84 -28.96
N LYS A 148 -2.03 -14.81 -27.88
CA LYS A 148 -2.18 -15.65 -26.69
C LYS A 148 -3.07 -15.00 -25.64
N LYS A 149 -3.67 -15.84 -24.79
CA LYS A 149 -4.45 -15.42 -23.62
C LYS A 149 -3.51 -15.26 -22.42
N ILE A 150 -3.45 -14.08 -21.84
CA ILE A 150 -2.57 -13.78 -20.72
C ILE A 150 -3.42 -13.32 -19.53
N ALA A 151 -3.37 -14.07 -18.42
CA ALA A 151 -3.96 -13.64 -17.15
C ALA A 151 -3.09 -12.53 -16.55
N TYR A 152 -3.74 -11.55 -15.95
CA TYR A 152 -3.09 -10.43 -15.24
C TYR A 152 -4.09 -9.76 -14.29
N GLY A 153 -3.60 -8.98 -13.34
CA GLY A 153 -4.43 -8.10 -12.49
C GLY A 153 -4.43 -6.68 -13.05
N SER A 154 -5.58 -6.16 -13.47
CA SER A 154 -5.67 -4.78 -13.97
C SER A 154 -5.29 -3.78 -12.88
N GLY A 155 -4.40 -2.82 -13.20
CA GLY A 155 -3.92 -1.80 -12.27
C GLY A 155 -2.92 -2.29 -11.23
N SER A 156 -2.44 -3.54 -11.29
CA SER A 156 -1.37 -4.08 -10.45
C SER A 156 0.02 -3.82 -11.03
N SER A 157 1.07 -4.06 -10.25
CA SER A 157 2.46 -4.06 -10.74
C SER A 157 2.66 -5.05 -11.91
N GLY A 158 2.05 -6.24 -11.85
CA GLY A 158 2.05 -7.19 -12.96
C GLY A 158 1.44 -6.60 -14.24
N ASN A 159 0.44 -5.71 -14.14
CA ASN A 159 -0.06 -5.00 -15.34
C ASN A 159 1.02 -4.12 -15.98
N TYR A 160 1.83 -3.43 -15.16
CA TYR A 160 2.93 -2.62 -15.65
C TYR A 160 4.05 -3.48 -16.22
N ASN A 161 4.44 -4.56 -15.52
CA ASN A 161 5.41 -5.53 -16.02
C ASN A 161 5.00 -6.06 -17.38
N LEU A 162 3.76 -6.54 -17.52
CA LEU A 162 3.23 -7.07 -18.79
C LEU A 162 3.29 -6.04 -19.92
N LEU A 163 2.83 -4.80 -19.67
CA LEU A 163 2.90 -3.71 -20.65
C LEU A 163 4.34 -3.50 -21.13
N THR A 164 5.27 -3.48 -20.19
CA THR A 164 6.67 -3.18 -20.46
C THR A 164 7.36 -4.29 -21.25
N VAL A 165 7.17 -5.56 -20.85
CA VAL A 165 7.79 -6.69 -21.56
C VAL A 165 7.20 -6.88 -22.96
N LEU A 166 5.90 -6.64 -23.16
CA LEU A 166 5.26 -6.65 -24.47
C LEU A 166 5.84 -5.54 -25.36
N THR A 167 5.92 -4.32 -24.87
CA THR A 167 6.45 -3.16 -25.60
C THR A 167 7.90 -3.41 -26.07
N LYS A 168 8.72 -3.96 -25.18
CA LYS A 168 10.13 -4.31 -25.53
C LYS A 168 10.24 -5.39 -26.60
N ALA A 169 9.26 -6.30 -26.65
CA ALA A 169 9.19 -7.31 -27.70
C ALA A 169 8.54 -6.82 -29.00
N GLY A 170 8.20 -5.52 -29.09
CA GLY A 170 7.52 -4.93 -30.25
C GLY A 170 6.04 -5.31 -30.34
N LEU A 171 5.43 -5.74 -29.22
CA LEU A 171 4.02 -6.05 -29.12
C LEU A 171 3.29 -4.93 -28.36
N THR A 172 1.98 -4.88 -28.57
CA THR A 172 1.06 -4.01 -27.82
C THR A 172 0.04 -4.87 -27.09
N THR A 173 -0.73 -4.27 -26.19
CA THR A 173 -1.86 -4.93 -25.52
C THR A 173 -2.93 -5.44 -26.50
N LYS A 174 -2.99 -4.89 -27.72
CA LYS A 174 -3.91 -5.33 -28.79
C LYS A 174 -3.44 -6.59 -29.53
N ASP A 175 -2.16 -6.95 -29.40
CA ASP A 175 -1.59 -8.15 -30.00
C ASP A 175 -1.84 -9.42 -29.18
N VAL A 176 -2.40 -9.30 -27.98
CA VAL A 176 -2.67 -10.39 -27.03
C VAL A 176 -4.11 -10.33 -26.55
N THR A 177 -4.61 -11.41 -25.96
CA THR A 177 -5.91 -11.42 -25.27
C THR A 177 -5.66 -11.29 -23.77
N LEU A 178 -5.91 -10.10 -23.22
CA LEU A 178 -5.77 -9.84 -21.80
C LEU A 178 -6.97 -10.39 -21.03
N VAL A 179 -6.72 -11.22 -20.01
CA VAL A 179 -7.74 -11.80 -19.14
C VAL A 179 -7.53 -11.26 -17.72
N ASN A 180 -8.35 -10.26 -17.35
CA ASN A 180 -8.27 -9.64 -16.02
C ASN A 180 -8.86 -10.57 -14.96
N LEU A 181 -8.03 -11.08 -14.05
CA LEU A 181 -8.39 -12.01 -12.99
C LEU A 181 -7.66 -11.62 -11.69
N GLN A 182 -8.33 -11.83 -10.56
CA GLN A 182 -7.66 -11.76 -9.27
C GLN A 182 -6.71 -12.97 -9.10
N PRO A 183 -5.65 -12.86 -8.27
CA PRO A 183 -4.59 -13.88 -8.22
C PRO A 183 -5.08 -15.33 -8.03
N ALA A 184 -6.05 -15.57 -7.15
CA ALA A 184 -6.59 -16.92 -6.92
C ALA A 184 -7.34 -17.47 -8.15
N GLU A 185 -8.09 -16.63 -8.86
CA GLU A 185 -8.80 -16.98 -10.10
C GLU A 185 -7.80 -17.22 -11.24
N ALA A 186 -6.77 -16.36 -11.32
CA ALA A 186 -5.70 -16.47 -12.31
C ALA A 186 -4.88 -17.75 -12.08
N LEU A 187 -4.59 -18.13 -10.84
CA LEU A 187 -3.94 -19.39 -10.50
C LEU A 187 -4.74 -20.60 -11.02
N ALA A 188 -6.06 -20.62 -10.77
CA ALA A 188 -6.93 -21.68 -11.25
C ALA A 188 -6.99 -21.74 -12.79
N ALA A 189 -7.10 -20.57 -13.45
CA ALA A 189 -7.10 -20.48 -14.90
C ALA A 189 -5.78 -20.92 -15.55
N PHE A 190 -4.65 -20.57 -14.92
CA PHE A 190 -3.31 -20.96 -15.36
C PHE A 190 -3.08 -22.48 -15.19
N SER A 191 -3.35 -23.03 -14.01
CA SER A 191 -3.15 -24.46 -13.74
C SER A 191 -4.06 -25.35 -14.57
N SER A 192 -5.27 -24.87 -14.94
CA SER A 192 -6.18 -25.61 -15.84
C SER A 192 -5.85 -25.45 -17.34
N GLY A 193 -4.92 -24.57 -17.71
CA GLY A 193 -4.60 -24.25 -19.10
C GLY A 193 -5.66 -23.38 -19.82
N ALA A 194 -6.54 -22.71 -19.08
CA ALA A 194 -7.50 -21.76 -19.65
C ALA A 194 -6.86 -20.48 -20.20
N VAL A 195 -5.63 -20.18 -19.74
CA VAL A 195 -4.76 -19.11 -20.24
C VAL A 195 -3.40 -19.68 -20.65
N ASP A 196 -2.75 -19.02 -21.61
CA ASP A 196 -1.45 -19.45 -22.16
C ASP A 196 -0.27 -18.96 -21.32
N ALA A 197 -0.43 -17.85 -20.60
CA ALA A 197 0.54 -17.21 -19.74
C ALA A 197 -0.13 -16.45 -18.60
N TRP A 198 0.63 -16.12 -17.58
CA TRP A 198 0.18 -15.32 -16.45
C TRP A 198 1.27 -14.34 -16.05
N ASP A 199 0.94 -13.06 -15.86
CA ASP A 199 1.81 -12.06 -15.27
C ASP A 199 1.41 -11.83 -13.82
N ILE A 200 2.34 -12.08 -12.89
CA ILE A 200 2.06 -12.15 -11.45
C ILE A 200 3.32 -11.87 -10.63
N TRP A 201 3.11 -11.59 -9.36
CA TRP A 201 4.12 -11.32 -8.33
C TRP A 201 4.27 -12.46 -7.32
N PRO A 202 5.35 -12.44 -6.48
CA PRO A 202 5.48 -13.36 -5.36
C PRO A 202 4.33 -13.26 -4.35
N PRO A 203 3.93 -14.37 -3.71
CA PRO A 203 4.54 -15.71 -3.77
C PRO A 203 4.01 -16.58 -4.91
N TYR A 204 3.11 -16.10 -5.74
CA TYR A 204 2.46 -16.89 -6.79
C TYR A 204 3.44 -17.37 -7.86
N VAL A 205 4.45 -16.56 -8.21
CA VAL A 205 5.52 -16.99 -9.13
C VAL A 205 6.19 -18.24 -8.61
N GLN A 206 6.66 -18.21 -7.36
CA GLN A 206 7.34 -19.34 -6.73
C GLN A 206 6.41 -20.53 -6.57
N GLN A 207 5.14 -20.29 -6.26
CA GLN A 207 4.13 -21.34 -6.12
C GLN A 207 3.96 -22.12 -7.42
N VAL A 208 3.68 -21.45 -8.56
CA VAL A 208 3.45 -22.15 -9.82
C VAL A 208 4.71 -22.79 -10.40
N VAL A 209 5.88 -22.19 -10.16
CA VAL A 209 7.16 -22.78 -10.55
C VAL A 209 7.42 -24.09 -9.78
N ALA A 210 7.19 -24.07 -8.46
CA ALA A 210 7.45 -25.24 -7.62
C ALA A 210 6.37 -26.32 -7.74
N GLN A 211 5.09 -25.96 -7.81
CA GLN A 211 3.98 -26.91 -7.77
C GLN A 211 3.56 -27.39 -9.17
N ASP A 212 3.51 -26.50 -10.16
CA ASP A 212 3.04 -26.77 -11.51
C ASP A 212 4.20 -26.98 -12.51
N GLY A 213 5.44 -26.71 -12.08
CA GLY A 213 6.61 -26.74 -12.94
C GLY A 213 6.58 -25.63 -14.00
N ALA A 214 5.87 -24.54 -13.74
CA ALA A 214 5.82 -23.40 -14.64
C ALA A 214 7.22 -22.83 -14.93
N ARG A 215 7.38 -22.19 -16.07
CA ARG A 215 8.65 -21.55 -16.46
C ARG A 215 8.48 -20.04 -16.46
N VAL A 216 9.41 -19.33 -15.86
CA VAL A 216 9.52 -17.88 -15.99
C VAL A 216 9.98 -17.56 -17.41
N LEU A 217 9.20 -16.77 -18.13
CA LEU A 217 9.48 -16.34 -19.50
C LEU A 217 10.22 -14.99 -19.51
N ALA A 218 9.85 -14.09 -18.62
CA ALA A 218 10.50 -12.81 -18.41
C ALA A 218 10.19 -12.28 -17.00
N THR A 219 11.09 -11.46 -16.46
CA THR A 219 10.90 -10.70 -15.22
C THR A 219 10.92 -9.20 -15.51
N GLY A 220 10.46 -8.39 -14.57
CA GLY A 220 10.47 -6.94 -14.66
C GLY A 220 11.84 -6.28 -14.52
N SER A 221 12.87 -7.02 -14.09
CA SER A 221 14.19 -6.49 -13.69
C SER A 221 14.86 -5.54 -14.67
N ALA A 222 14.62 -5.73 -15.94
CA ALA A 222 15.25 -4.91 -16.97
C ALA A 222 14.44 -3.64 -17.31
N TYR A 223 13.19 -3.52 -16.84
CA TYR A 223 12.25 -2.56 -17.43
C TYR A 223 11.20 -2.00 -16.46
N GLY A 224 10.98 -2.65 -15.32
CA GLY A 224 9.98 -2.26 -14.32
C GLY A 224 10.42 -1.05 -13.47
N SER A 225 9.51 -0.52 -12.70
CA SER A 225 9.85 0.43 -11.64
C SER A 225 10.63 -0.30 -10.54
N PRO A 226 11.71 0.29 -10.02
CA PRO A 226 12.44 -0.32 -8.90
C PRO A 226 11.76 -0.05 -7.55
N TYR A 227 10.52 0.43 -7.51
CA TYR A 227 9.87 0.87 -6.29
C TYR A 227 8.60 0.09 -5.98
N SER A 228 8.33 -0.04 -4.69
CA SER A 228 7.02 -0.30 -4.10
C SER A 228 6.73 0.75 -3.03
N PHE A 229 5.46 0.92 -2.67
CA PHE A 229 5.03 2.09 -1.91
C PHE A 229 4.15 1.74 -0.72
N GLU A 230 4.24 2.57 0.31
CA GLU A 230 3.16 2.76 1.27
C GLU A 230 2.30 3.94 0.79
N VAL A 231 1.01 3.70 0.70
CA VAL A 231 0.00 4.68 0.27
C VAL A 231 -0.95 4.92 1.41
N ALA A 232 -1.29 6.18 1.66
CA ALA A 232 -2.28 6.55 2.66
C ALA A 232 -3.42 7.36 2.03
N SER A 233 -4.59 7.36 2.68
CA SER A 233 -5.66 8.28 2.29
C SER A 233 -5.25 9.72 2.62
N LYS A 234 -5.55 10.67 1.72
CA LYS A 234 -5.29 12.10 1.99
C LYS A 234 -5.96 12.58 3.28
N ALA A 235 -7.09 11.97 3.66
CA ALA A 235 -7.78 12.26 4.91
C ALA A 235 -6.96 11.83 6.14
N ALA A 236 -6.32 10.65 6.10
CA ALA A 236 -5.48 10.18 7.20
C ALA A 236 -4.19 11.00 7.33
N VAL A 237 -3.61 11.42 6.20
CA VAL A 237 -2.42 12.30 6.19
C VAL A 237 -2.76 13.70 6.74
N ALA A 238 -3.95 14.21 6.47
CA ALA A 238 -4.40 15.51 6.97
C ALA A 238 -4.84 15.51 8.45
N ASP A 239 -5.15 14.35 9.03
CA ASP A 239 -5.49 14.21 10.45
C ASP A 239 -4.20 14.16 11.28
N PRO A 240 -3.95 15.13 12.20
CA PRO A 240 -2.69 15.18 12.94
C PRO A 240 -2.42 13.95 13.80
N ALA A 241 -3.47 13.30 14.34
CA ALA A 241 -3.31 12.12 15.17
C ALA A 241 -2.97 10.89 14.32
N LYS A 242 -3.67 10.69 13.20
CA LYS A 242 -3.36 9.62 12.24
C LYS A 242 -2.02 9.84 11.57
N ALA A 243 -1.66 11.06 11.17
CA ALA A 243 -0.35 11.37 10.60
C ALA A 243 0.80 11.03 11.56
N ALA A 244 0.64 11.34 12.85
CA ALA A 244 1.62 10.96 13.87
C ALA A 244 1.73 9.43 14.03
N ALA A 245 0.62 8.70 13.96
CA ALA A 245 0.60 7.24 13.99
C ALA A 245 1.21 6.63 12.72
N ILE A 246 0.89 7.17 11.53
CA ILE A 246 1.50 6.79 10.24
C ILE A 246 3.02 6.93 10.30
N LYS A 247 3.52 8.03 10.84
CA LYS A 247 4.97 8.24 11.01
C LYS A 247 5.62 7.14 11.83
N VAL A 248 5.03 6.77 12.97
CA VAL A 248 5.56 5.68 13.82
C VAL A 248 5.41 4.32 13.12
N TYR A 249 4.30 4.10 12.42
CA TYR A 249 4.08 2.89 11.63
C TYR A 249 5.18 2.71 10.57
N LEU A 250 5.41 3.73 9.73
CA LEU A 250 6.44 3.70 8.68
C LEU A 250 7.84 3.43 9.27
N ALA A 251 8.22 4.16 10.32
CA ALA A 251 9.52 3.95 10.98
C ALA A 251 9.69 2.53 11.55
N THR A 252 8.59 1.91 12.01
CA THR A 252 8.61 0.54 12.54
C THR A 252 8.64 -0.49 11.42
N LEU A 253 7.87 -0.26 10.38
CA LEU A 253 7.82 -1.10 9.19
C LEU A 253 9.16 -1.11 8.44
N ASP A 254 9.82 0.04 8.32
CA ASP A 254 11.16 0.15 7.71
C ASP A 254 12.19 -0.71 8.44
N LYS A 255 12.17 -0.71 9.78
CA LYS A 255 13.03 -1.61 10.58
C LYS A 255 12.73 -3.08 10.31
N ALA A 256 11.45 -3.41 10.14
CA ALA A 256 11.03 -4.78 9.85
C ALA A 256 11.49 -5.22 8.45
N TYR A 257 11.45 -4.36 7.44
CA TYR A 257 12.00 -4.66 6.10
C TYR A 257 13.53 -4.81 6.11
N VAL A 258 14.25 -3.95 6.84
CA VAL A 258 15.71 -4.14 7.04
C VAL A 258 16.00 -5.48 7.72
N TRP A 259 15.15 -5.89 8.68
CA TRP A 259 15.29 -7.21 9.32
C TRP A 259 15.08 -8.34 8.31
N THR A 260 14.08 -8.30 7.42
CA THR A 260 13.86 -9.35 6.42
C THR A 260 15.06 -9.51 5.50
N ALA A 261 15.68 -8.42 5.06
CA ALA A 261 16.87 -8.43 4.22
C ALA A 261 18.09 -9.06 4.90
N THR A 262 18.20 -8.93 6.22
CA THR A 262 19.32 -9.49 7.02
C THR A 262 19.04 -10.89 7.57
N HIS A 263 17.77 -11.35 7.54
CA HIS A 263 17.32 -12.65 8.06
C HIS A 263 16.47 -13.42 7.03
N PRO A 264 16.95 -13.61 5.78
CA PRO A 264 16.12 -14.14 4.69
C PRO A 264 15.53 -15.53 4.99
N SER A 265 16.28 -16.43 5.64
CA SER A 265 15.78 -17.78 5.97
C SER A 265 14.66 -17.73 7.04
N ALA A 266 14.78 -16.85 8.04
CA ALA A 266 13.73 -16.66 9.04
C ALA A 266 12.49 -16.01 8.41
N TRP A 267 12.71 -15.06 7.50
CA TRP A 267 11.64 -14.46 6.72
C TRP A 267 10.94 -15.48 5.81
N ALA A 268 11.67 -16.35 5.10
CA ALA A 268 11.09 -17.41 4.28
C ALA A 268 10.14 -18.32 5.07
N VAL A 269 10.49 -18.67 6.31
CA VAL A 269 9.61 -19.48 7.21
C VAL A 269 8.34 -18.69 7.56
N ALA A 270 8.48 -17.43 7.98
CA ALA A 270 7.34 -16.60 8.37
C ALA A 270 6.43 -16.29 7.18
N TRP A 271 7.01 -15.94 6.04
CA TRP A 271 6.30 -15.65 4.80
C TRP A 271 5.56 -16.89 4.28
N GLY A 272 6.24 -18.04 4.25
CA GLY A 272 5.62 -19.30 3.86
C GLY A 272 4.41 -19.63 4.73
N LYS A 273 4.52 -19.43 6.05
CA LYS A 273 3.39 -19.61 6.97
C LYS A 273 2.22 -18.67 6.64
N ALA A 274 2.49 -17.37 6.39
CA ALA A 274 1.48 -16.38 6.04
C ALA A 274 0.81 -16.69 4.69
N ALA A 275 1.60 -17.12 3.69
CA ALA A 275 1.13 -17.46 2.35
C ALA A 275 0.48 -18.86 2.27
N GLY A 276 0.62 -19.71 3.30
CA GLY A 276 0.19 -21.11 3.25
C GLY A 276 1.07 -22.00 2.37
N LEU A 277 2.36 -21.65 2.23
CA LEU A 277 3.34 -22.33 1.39
C LEU A 277 4.51 -22.87 2.23
N PRO A 278 5.17 -23.97 1.81
CA PRO A 278 6.40 -24.43 2.43
C PRO A 278 7.51 -23.37 2.38
N ALA A 279 8.29 -23.22 3.45
CA ALA A 279 9.41 -22.30 3.52
C ALA A 279 10.41 -22.51 2.37
N SER A 280 10.65 -23.75 1.96
CA SER A 280 11.55 -24.07 0.83
C SER A 280 11.12 -23.48 -0.51
N ILE A 281 9.83 -23.17 -0.69
CA ILE A 281 9.34 -22.45 -1.86
C ILE A 281 9.67 -20.95 -1.73
N MET A 282 9.67 -20.44 -0.50
CA MET A 282 9.86 -19.03 -0.22
C MET A 282 11.33 -18.61 -0.10
N ASP A 283 12.26 -19.54 0.07
CA ASP A 283 13.71 -19.24 0.24
C ASP A 283 14.28 -18.38 -0.89
N VAL A 284 13.88 -18.66 -2.13
CA VAL A 284 14.31 -17.86 -3.30
C VAL A 284 13.69 -16.46 -3.23
N ALA A 285 12.37 -16.36 -3.03
CA ALA A 285 11.69 -15.07 -2.96
C ALA A 285 12.21 -14.21 -1.80
N ALA A 286 12.39 -14.81 -0.62
CA ALA A 286 12.92 -14.08 0.55
C ALA A 286 14.32 -13.47 0.32
N THR A 287 15.09 -14.01 -0.63
CA THR A 287 16.41 -13.51 -0.99
C THR A 287 16.35 -12.52 -2.15
N THR A 288 15.56 -12.82 -3.20
CA THR A 288 15.50 -12.02 -4.43
C THR A 288 14.59 -10.81 -4.31
N ASP A 289 13.54 -10.92 -3.47
CA ASP A 289 12.54 -9.87 -3.31
C ASP A 289 12.79 -8.98 -2.07
N ALA A 290 14.01 -9.03 -1.53
CA ALA A 290 14.41 -8.15 -0.46
C ALA A 290 14.22 -6.68 -0.87
N THR A 291 13.55 -5.93 -0.01
CA THR A 291 13.29 -4.51 -0.25
C THR A 291 14.03 -3.66 0.76
N THR A 292 14.46 -2.48 0.33
CA THR A 292 15.14 -1.51 1.19
C THR A 292 14.32 -0.23 1.27
N PRO A 293 13.94 0.25 2.46
CA PRO A 293 13.32 1.55 2.61
C PRO A 293 14.20 2.66 2.04
N VAL A 294 13.60 3.56 1.28
CA VAL A 294 14.29 4.71 0.67
C VAL A 294 13.42 5.96 0.83
N PRO A 295 14.02 7.15 0.94
CA PRO A 295 13.25 8.38 0.97
C PRO A 295 12.56 8.60 -0.39
N VAL A 296 11.37 9.18 -0.35
CA VAL A 296 10.69 9.69 -1.54
C VAL A 296 11.47 10.88 -2.08
N THR A 297 11.89 10.81 -3.33
CA THR A 297 12.73 11.82 -3.98
C THR A 297 12.16 12.22 -5.34
N THR A 298 12.80 13.20 -6.00
CA THR A 298 12.48 13.54 -7.39
C THR A 298 12.66 12.35 -8.34
N ALA A 299 13.57 11.42 -8.05
CA ALA A 299 13.74 10.20 -8.84
C ALA A 299 12.53 9.26 -8.68
N THR A 300 11.99 9.13 -7.47
CA THR A 300 10.77 8.35 -7.20
C THR A 300 9.58 8.95 -7.96
N ILE A 301 9.41 10.28 -7.88
CA ILE A 301 8.34 11.00 -8.60
C ILE A 301 8.47 10.81 -10.11
N ALA A 302 9.69 10.92 -10.66
CA ALA A 302 9.94 10.74 -12.08
C ALA A 302 9.67 9.29 -12.54
N SER A 303 9.97 8.30 -11.71
CA SER A 303 9.64 6.90 -11.98
C SER A 303 8.12 6.73 -12.11
N GLU A 304 7.35 7.22 -11.15
CA GLU A 304 5.89 7.11 -11.18
C GLU A 304 5.26 7.93 -12.32
N GLN A 305 5.83 9.10 -12.64
CA GLN A 305 5.39 9.87 -13.81
C GLN A 305 5.61 9.11 -15.12
N ASN A 306 6.71 8.37 -15.23
CA ASN A 306 6.95 7.51 -16.40
C ASN A 306 5.88 6.40 -16.53
N LEU A 307 5.41 5.82 -15.40
CA LEU A 307 4.30 4.87 -15.44
C LEU A 307 3.02 5.52 -15.95
N VAL A 308 2.69 6.73 -15.47
CA VAL A 308 1.54 7.51 -15.99
C VAL A 308 1.65 7.68 -17.49
N ASP A 309 2.81 8.10 -17.99
CA ASP A 309 3.02 8.37 -19.41
C ASP A 309 2.85 7.10 -20.27
N GLN A 310 3.37 5.96 -19.80
CA GLN A 310 3.24 4.68 -20.51
C GLN A 310 1.80 4.14 -20.48
N PHE A 311 1.14 4.14 -19.33
CA PHE A 311 -0.25 3.69 -19.21
C PHE A 311 -1.22 4.58 -20.01
N PHE A 312 -1.00 5.90 -19.98
CA PHE A 312 -1.82 6.83 -20.76
C PHE A 312 -1.61 6.63 -22.27
N ALA A 313 -0.36 6.48 -22.73
CA ALA A 313 -0.05 6.20 -24.14
C ALA A 313 -0.64 4.86 -24.61
N ALA A 314 -0.72 3.86 -23.71
CA ALA A 314 -1.35 2.57 -23.99
C ALA A 314 -2.90 2.62 -23.92
N GLY A 315 -3.49 3.73 -23.47
CA GLY A 315 -4.94 3.89 -23.28
C GLY A 315 -5.49 3.07 -22.11
N LEU A 316 -4.66 2.75 -21.12
CA LEU A 316 -5.02 1.92 -19.96
C LEU A 316 -5.48 2.75 -18.76
N ILE A 317 -5.19 4.05 -18.72
CA ILE A 317 -5.71 5.00 -17.75
C ILE A 317 -6.45 6.15 -18.45
N PRO A 318 -7.52 6.71 -17.84
CA PRO A 318 -8.36 7.71 -18.49
C PRO A 318 -7.72 9.09 -18.54
N ASN A 319 -6.87 9.45 -17.57
CA ASN A 319 -6.31 10.79 -17.42
C ASN A 319 -4.79 10.72 -17.29
N LYS A 320 -4.12 11.66 -18.00
CA LYS A 320 -2.71 11.93 -17.73
C LYS A 320 -2.61 12.92 -16.58
N ILE A 321 -2.05 12.48 -15.48
CA ILE A 321 -1.93 13.22 -14.23
C ILE A 321 -0.49 13.61 -13.95
N ASP A 322 -0.27 14.56 -13.03
CA ASP A 322 1.02 14.87 -12.44
C ASP A 322 1.14 14.08 -11.11
N MET A 323 2.08 13.14 -11.05
CA MET A 323 2.26 12.31 -9.85
C MET A 323 2.78 13.11 -8.66
N SER A 324 3.35 14.29 -8.85
CA SER A 324 3.77 15.14 -7.74
C SER A 324 2.60 15.59 -6.84
N ASP A 325 1.36 15.60 -7.36
CA ASP A 325 0.14 15.93 -6.61
C ASP A 325 -0.35 14.77 -5.70
N TYR A 326 0.25 13.58 -5.86
CA TYR A 326 -0.12 12.34 -5.17
C TYR A 326 1.02 11.71 -4.38
N ILE A 327 2.08 12.47 -4.13
CA ILE A 327 3.28 12.02 -3.44
C ILE A 327 3.69 13.07 -2.42
N THR A 328 3.95 12.66 -1.17
CA THR A 328 4.47 13.57 -0.13
C THR A 328 5.83 13.13 0.38
N THR A 329 6.66 14.10 0.76
CA THR A 329 7.94 13.87 1.43
C THR A 329 7.86 14.06 2.95
N GLN A 330 6.64 14.29 3.48
CA GLN A 330 6.39 14.59 4.89
C GLN A 330 6.96 13.55 5.86
N PHE A 331 7.06 12.30 5.43
CA PHE A 331 7.47 11.16 6.26
C PHE A 331 8.88 10.68 5.96
N ASN A 332 9.66 11.37 5.14
CA ASN A 332 11.02 10.92 4.76
C ASN A 332 11.98 10.77 5.93
N ASP A 333 11.75 11.48 7.02
CA ASP A 333 12.57 11.37 8.24
C ASP A 333 12.37 10.06 9.01
N THR A 334 11.43 9.21 8.59
CA THR A 334 11.27 7.85 9.12
C THR A 334 12.32 6.89 8.59
N VAL A 335 12.87 7.16 7.40
CA VAL A 335 13.87 6.30 6.76
C VAL A 335 15.22 6.48 7.44
N SER A 336 15.74 5.41 8.05
CA SER A 336 17.03 5.42 8.73
C SER A 336 18.17 5.72 7.76
N GLY A 337 18.87 6.83 7.95
CA GLY A 337 20.00 7.26 7.11
C GLY A 337 19.69 8.42 6.15
N SER A 338 18.51 9.02 6.21
CA SER A 338 18.13 10.20 5.40
C SER A 338 18.48 11.55 6.05
N SER A 339 19.54 11.62 6.86
CA SER A 339 20.09 12.85 7.45
C SER A 339 21.41 13.25 6.84
#